data_a21661090d90dd94ce177acbaf641d5f
#
_entry.id   a21661090d90dd94ce177acbaf641d5f
#
_cell.length_a   1.000
_cell.length_b   1.000
_cell.length_c   1.000
_cell.angle_alpha   90.00
_cell.angle_beta   90.00
_cell.angle_gamma   90.00
#
_symmetry.space_group_name_H-M   'P 1'
#
loop_
_entity.id
_entity.type
_entity.pdbx_description
1 polymer ?
#
loop_
_entity_poly.entity_id
_entity_poly.type
_entity_poly.pdbx_seq_one_letter_code
_entity_poly.pdbx_strand_id
1 'polypeptide(L)'
;MPAGTKQSLTETERMEKAVKYLRLFMMDTPELNRLILKYESNDEMLRFAIEMAISDWNATSPLIGSKTIGNYPSLYLLMHGAAIQLLKSQGLRQARNELNYSAGGSSFVRSNKSNYYMSWMVNFANEYETKKRNIKIQQNIERGWGGVNSEYDWIGYAW
;
A
#
# COMPACT_ATOMS: atom_id res chain seq x y z
N MET A 1 10.24 12.30 -37.44
CA MET A 1 9.92 12.80 -36.10
C MET A 1 10.84 12.09 -35.12
N PRO A 2 11.63 12.79 -34.31
CA PRO A 2 12.49 12.11 -33.34
C PRO A 2 11.61 11.46 -32.27
N ALA A 3 11.85 10.18 -32.02
CA ALA A 3 11.21 9.44 -30.94
C ALA A 3 11.61 10.10 -29.61
N GLY A 4 10.64 10.68 -28.92
CA GLY A 4 10.85 11.29 -27.62
C GLY A 4 11.36 10.24 -26.65
N THR A 5 12.58 10.40 -26.18
CA THR A 5 13.19 9.57 -25.13
C THR A 5 12.31 9.68 -23.89
N LYS A 6 11.59 8.64 -23.54
CA LYS A 6 10.85 8.57 -22.26
C LYS A 6 11.91 8.63 -21.16
N GLN A 7 12.09 9.81 -20.55
CA GLN A 7 12.91 9.93 -19.35
C GLN A 7 12.32 9.00 -18.26
N SER A 8 13.13 8.08 -17.77
CA SER A 8 12.75 7.25 -16.64
C SER A 8 12.70 8.14 -15.39
N LEU A 9 11.56 8.13 -14.69
CA LEU A 9 11.40 8.86 -13.43
C LEU A 9 12.48 8.43 -12.44
N THR A 10 13.02 9.39 -11.71
CA THR A 10 13.91 9.12 -10.56
C THR A 10 13.17 8.41 -9.43
N GLU A 11 13.88 7.78 -8.49
CA GLU A 11 13.25 7.14 -7.34
C GLU A 11 12.49 8.15 -6.48
N THR A 12 12.98 9.36 -6.34
CA THR A 12 12.30 10.44 -5.62
C THR A 12 10.98 10.81 -6.27
N GLU A 13 10.96 11.02 -7.59
CA GLU A 13 9.72 11.32 -8.34
C GLU A 13 8.70 10.17 -8.27
N ARG A 14 9.19 8.93 -8.28
CA ARG A 14 8.32 7.74 -8.10
C ARG A 14 7.72 7.70 -6.70
N MET A 15 8.48 8.04 -5.67
CA MET A 15 8.00 8.11 -4.29
C MET A 15 6.94 9.21 -4.13
N GLU A 16 7.17 10.40 -4.66
CA GLU A 16 6.19 11.49 -4.63
C GLU A 16 4.90 11.13 -5.35
N LYS A 17 5.00 10.47 -6.49
CA LYS A 17 3.85 9.96 -7.24
C LYS A 17 3.10 8.88 -6.45
N ALA A 18 3.81 7.98 -5.77
CA ALA A 18 3.19 6.95 -4.92
C ALA A 18 2.50 7.56 -3.70
N VAL A 19 3.08 8.57 -3.07
CA VAL A 19 2.44 9.34 -1.98
C VAL A 19 1.12 9.95 -2.45
N LYS A 20 1.12 10.60 -3.61
CA LYS A 20 -0.10 11.16 -4.21
C LYS A 20 -1.16 10.09 -4.46
N TYR A 21 -0.76 8.94 -5.00
CA TYR A 21 -1.68 7.84 -5.25
C TYR A 21 -2.23 7.23 -3.96
N LEU A 22 -1.39 7.10 -2.93
CA LEU A 22 -1.85 6.61 -1.63
C LEU A 22 -2.87 7.56 -0.99
N ARG A 23 -2.67 8.89 -1.10
CA ARG A 23 -3.67 9.87 -0.66
C ARG A 23 -5.01 9.69 -1.37
N LEU A 24 -4.98 9.55 -2.70
CA LEU A 24 -6.18 9.32 -3.49
C LEU A 24 -6.85 7.99 -3.12
N PHE A 25 -6.06 6.94 -2.91
CA PHE A 25 -6.58 5.63 -2.50
C PHE A 25 -7.23 5.67 -1.12
N MET A 26 -6.65 6.39 -0.17
CA MET A 26 -7.17 6.55 1.19
C MET A 26 -8.25 7.65 1.28
N MET A 27 -8.56 8.35 0.20
CA MET A 27 -9.48 9.50 0.16
C MET A 27 -9.09 10.60 1.16
N ASP A 28 -7.78 10.73 1.48
CA ASP A 28 -7.26 11.71 2.42
C ASP A 28 -7.01 13.05 1.71
N THR A 29 -8.08 13.81 1.55
CA THR A 29 -8.04 15.17 1.00
C THR A 29 -8.75 16.15 1.92
N PRO A 30 -8.32 17.44 1.96
CA PRO A 30 -8.91 18.44 2.85
C PRO A 30 -10.43 18.60 2.67
N GLU A 31 -10.92 18.45 1.43
CA GLU A 31 -12.33 18.61 1.09
C GLU A 31 -13.19 17.49 1.68
N LEU A 32 -12.64 16.29 1.83
CA LEU A 32 -13.31 15.12 2.39
C LEU A 32 -13.15 15.05 3.90
N ASN A 33 -12.07 15.60 4.44
CA ASN A 33 -11.77 15.64 5.87
C ASN A 33 -12.50 16.79 6.56
N ARG A 34 -13.84 16.76 6.55
CA ARG A 34 -14.73 17.86 6.98
C ARG A 34 -14.48 18.38 8.40
N LEU A 35 -13.94 17.55 9.29
CA LEU A 35 -13.70 17.93 10.69
C LEU A 35 -12.41 18.71 10.89
N ILE A 36 -11.37 18.38 10.13
CA ILE A 36 -10.04 18.97 10.30
C ILE A 36 -9.68 19.95 9.18
N LEU A 37 -10.39 19.90 8.04
CA LEU A 37 -10.16 20.73 6.85
C LEU A 37 -8.69 20.69 6.36
N LYS A 38 -7.99 19.60 6.64
CA LYS A 38 -6.58 19.35 6.32
C LYS A 38 -6.39 17.88 5.96
N TYR A 39 -5.20 17.53 5.51
CA TYR A 39 -4.78 16.14 5.40
C TYR A 39 -4.71 15.46 6.77
N GLU A 40 -5.22 14.25 6.89
CA GLU A 40 -5.13 13.46 8.11
C GLU A 40 -3.72 12.92 8.33
N SER A 41 -3.05 12.52 7.25
CA SER A 41 -1.68 12.00 7.27
C SER A 41 -0.73 12.95 6.56
N ASN A 42 0.45 13.20 7.16
CA ASN A 42 1.50 13.97 6.50
C ASN A 42 2.25 13.11 5.47
N ASP A 43 3.04 13.74 4.59
CA ASP A 43 3.76 13.04 3.54
C ASP A 43 4.81 12.06 4.08
N GLU A 44 5.42 12.36 5.23
CA GLU A 44 6.38 11.48 5.88
C GLU A 44 5.74 10.15 6.33
N MET A 45 4.54 10.23 6.92
CA MET A 45 3.77 9.03 7.30
C MET A 45 3.41 8.18 6.08
N LEU A 46 3.05 8.82 4.98
CA LEU A 46 2.72 8.11 3.73
C LEU A 46 3.96 7.47 3.10
N ARG A 47 5.09 8.18 3.08
CA ARG A 47 6.38 7.63 2.61
C ARG A 47 6.79 6.44 3.46
N PHE A 48 6.75 6.57 4.77
CA PHE A 48 7.04 5.48 5.70
C PHE A 48 6.15 4.26 5.46
N ALA A 49 4.84 4.46 5.26
CA ALA A 49 3.91 3.36 4.98
C ALA A 49 4.24 2.63 3.66
N ILE A 50 4.66 3.37 2.63
CA ILE A 50 5.09 2.81 1.34
C ILE A 50 6.38 2.00 1.52
N GLU A 51 7.38 2.53 2.23
CA GLU A 51 8.64 1.85 2.51
C GLU A 51 8.42 0.58 3.33
N MET A 52 7.54 0.61 4.32
CA MET A 52 7.16 -0.56 5.10
C MET A 52 6.48 -1.64 4.25
N ALA A 53 5.64 -1.25 3.29
CA ALA A 53 5.03 -2.20 2.35
C ALA A 53 6.07 -2.86 1.43
N ILE A 54 7.06 -2.10 0.96
CA ILE A 54 8.18 -2.63 0.17
C ILE A 54 9.05 -3.56 1.02
N SER A 55 9.33 -3.18 2.26
CA SER A 55 10.09 -4.00 3.21
C SER A 55 9.38 -5.32 3.53
N ASP A 56 8.06 -5.28 3.77
CA ASP A 56 7.24 -6.47 3.99
C ASP A 56 7.28 -7.42 2.79
N TRP A 57 7.17 -6.89 1.57
CA TRP A 57 7.36 -7.69 0.37
C TRP A 57 8.73 -8.37 0.35
N ASN A 58 9.79 -7.63 0.60
CA ASN A 58 11.15 -8.14 0.54
C ASN A 58 11.44 -9.19 1.63
N ALA A 59 10.82 -9.07 2.80
CA ALA A 59 10.97 -10.00 3.91
C ALA A 59 10.12 -11.28 3.77
N THR A 60 9.07 -11.27 2.95
CA THR A 60 8.16 -12.42 2.80
C THR A 60 8.76 -13.49 1.88
N SER A 61 8.71 -14.77 2.28
CA SER A 61 9.12 -15.91 1.45
C SER A 61 8.13 -16.17 0.29
N PRO A 62 8.62 -16.68 -0.89
CA PRO A 62 10.00 -16.87 -1.29
C PRO A 62 10.74 -15.56 -1.55
N LEU A 63 12.03 -15.51 -1.19
CA LEU A 63 12.88 -14.34 -1.38
C LEU A 63 13.32 -14.22 -2.85
N ILE A 64 12.59 -13.47 -3.64
CA ILE A 64 12.77 -13.36 -5.09
C ILE A 64 13.49 -12.07 -5.48
N GLY A 65 14.62 -11.81 -4.85
CA GLY A 65 15.38 -10.57 -5.04
C GLY A 65 14.72 -9.35 -4.39
N SER A 66 15.51 -8.30 -4.18
CA SER A 66 15.03 -7.07 -3.57
C SER A 66 14.20 -6.23 -4.54
N LYS A 67 13.09 -5.73 -4.07
CA LYS A 67 12.24 -4.77 -4.79
C LYS A 67 12.41 -3.38 -4.20
N THR A 68 12.38 -2.39 -5.09
CA THR A 68 12.34 -0.96 -4.78
C THR A 68 11.04 -0.39 -5.32
N ILE A 69 10.79 0.88 -5.07
CA ILE A 69 9.63 1.56 -5.64
C ILE A 69 9.64 1.54 -7.18
N GLY A 70 10.83 1.47 -7.78
CA GLY A 70 11.01 1.48 -9.24
C GLY A 70 10.65 0.16 -9.93
N ASN A 71 10.75 -0.96 -9.22
CA ASN A 71 10.55 -2.30 -9.76
C ASN A 71 9.53 -3.14 -8.96
N TYR A 72 8.68 -2.48 -8.17
CA TYR A 72 7.63 -3.17 -7.43
C TYR A 72 6.62 -3.81 -8.40
N PRO A 73 6.17 -5.06 -8.14
CA PRO A 73 5.44 -5.86 -9.13
C PRO A 73 4.08 -5.30 -9.53
N SER A 74 3.42 -4.55 -8.63
CA SER A 74 2.10 -3.99 -8.90
C SER A 74 1.83 -2.76 -8.04
N LEU A 75 1.42 -1.65 -8.68
CA LEU A 75 0.99 -0.45 -7.97
C LEU A 75 -0.20 -0.73 -7.03
N TYR A 76 -1.15 -1.55 -7.49
CA TYR A 76 -2.30 -1.96 -6.69
C TYR A 76 -1.86 -2.62 -5.38
N LEU A 77 -0.94 -3.57 -5.47
CA LEU A 77 -0.42 -4.28 -4.32
C LEU A 77 0.37 -3.35 -3.38
N LEU A 78 1.14 -2.42 -3.94
CA LEU A 78 1.86 -1.41 -3.15
C LEU A 78 0.90 -0.52 -2.35
N MET A 79 -0.18 -0.06 -2.99
CA MET A 79 -1.19 0.79 -2.33
C MET A 79 -1.91 0.06 -1.21
N HIS A 80 -2.28 -1.21 -1.41
CA HIS A 80 -2.90 -2.04 -0.36
C HIS A 80 -1.95 -2.28 0.82
N GLY A 81 -0.70 -2.66 0.54
CA GLY A 81 0.31 -2.85 1.58
C GLY A 81 0.56 -1.58 2.39
N ALA A 82 0.72 -0.44 1.71
CA ALA A 82 0.90 0.86 2.37
C ALA A 82 -0.34 1.28 3.18
N ALA A 83 -1.54 1.08 2.65
CA ALA A 83 -2.78 1.37 3.37
C ALA A 83 -2.91 0.54 4.66
N ILE A 84 -2.53 -0.73 4.65
CA ILE A 84 -2.51 -1.59 5.85
C ILE A 84 -1.59 -0.98 6.91
N GLN A 85 -0.37 -0.57 6.55
CA GLN A 85 0.58 0.02 7.49
C GLN A 85 0.08 1.36 8.03
N LEU A 86 -0.54 2.18 7.17
CA LEU A 86 -1.13 3.44 7.57
C LEU A 86 -2.30 3.25 8.55
N LEU A 87 -3.22 2.32 8.25
CA LEU A 87 -4.35 1.99 9.12
C LEU A 87 -3.91 1.42 10.47
N LYS A 88 -2.86 0.59 10.50
CA LYS A 88 -2.23 0.13 11.75
C LYS A 88 -1.76 1.31 12.60
N SER A 89 -1.03 2.23 12.00
CA SER A 89 -0.50 3.42 12.70
C SER A 89 -1.61 4.35 13.20
N GLN A 90 -2.64 4.58 12.38
CA GLN A 90 -3.80 5.39 12.74
C GLN A 90 -4.64 4.73 13.83
N GLY A 91 -4.90 3.42 13.73
CA GLY A 91 -5.60 2.65 14.76
C GLY A 91 -4.88 2.70 16.10
N LEU A 92 -3.56 2.54 16.09
CA LEU A 92 -2.73 2.63 17.29
C LEU A 92 -2.77 4.04 17.89
N ARG A 93 -2.71 5.09 17.05
CA ARG A 93 -2.83 6.48 17.50
C ARG A 93 -4.20 6.73 18.16
N GLN A 94 -5.28 6.24 17.58
CA GLN A 94 -6.61 6.37 18.13
C GLN A 94 -6.74 5.63 19.47
N ALA A 95 -6.24 4.39 19.57
CA ALA A 95 -6.25 3.61 20.79
C ALA A 95 -5.46 4.29 21.93
N ARG A 96 -4.31 4.91 21.62
CA ARG A 96 -3.50 5.65 22.61
C ARG A 96 -4.14 6.95 23.06
N ASN A 97 -4.98 7.57 22.23
CA ASN A 97 -5.66 8.83 22.51
C ASN A 97 -7.11 8.61 23.00
N GLU A 98 -7.47 7.38 23.31
CA GLU A 98 -8.79 7.07 23.85
C GLU A 98 -8.88 7.51 25.31
N LEU A 99 -9.71 8.52 25.57
CA LEU A 99 -10.01 9.02 26.89
C LEU A 99 -11.48 8.70 27.22
N ASN A 100 -11.69 7.81 28.16
CA ASN A 100 -12.98 7.57 28.76
C ASN A 100 -13.08 8.44 30.03
N TYR A 101 -13.92 9.44 30.00
CA TYR A 101 -14.16 10.31 31.15
C TYR A 101 -15.58 10.07 31.70
N SER A 102 -15.68 9.70 32.96
CA SER A 102 -16.94 9.59 33.68
C SER A 102 -16.84 10.44 34.96
N ALA A 103 -17.58 11.52 35.04
CA ALA A 103 -17.69 12.33 36.25
C ALA A 103 -19.13 12.84 36.43
N GLY A 104 -19.64 12.70 37.65
CA GLY A 104 -20.87 13.37 38.12
C GLY A 104 -22.15 12.97 37.36
N GLY A 105 -22.27 11.72 36.91
CA GLY A 105 -23.49 11.23 36.24
C GLY A 105 -23.55 11.48 34.73
N SER A 106 -22.55 12.16 34.16
CA SER A 106 -22.41 12.34 32.72
C SER A 106 -21.26 11.49 32.20
N SER A 107 -21.56 10.46 31.39
CA SER A 107 -20.55 9.67 30.69
C SER A 107 -20.31 10.23 29.30
N PHE A 108 -19.13 10.72 29.03
CA PHE A 108 -18.70 11.12 27.69
C PHE A 108 -17.97 9.93 27.07
N VAL A 109 -18.65 9.20 26.21
CA VAL A 109 -18.06 8.12 25.41
C VAL A 109 -17.62 8.72 24.10
N ARG A 110 -16.33 8.98 23.94
CA ARG A 110 -15.77 9.29 22.63
C ARG A 110 -15.83 8.04 21.79
N SER A 111 -16.54 8.10 20.67
CA SER A 111 -16.69 6.99 19.73
C SER A 111 -15.32 6.32 19.45
N ASN A 112 -15.17 5.05 19.82
CA ASN A 112 -13.95 4.29 19.60
C ASN A 112 -13.81 3.99 18.10
N LYS A 113 -13.01 4.79 17.42
CA LYS A 113 -12.74 4.62 15.99
C LYS A 113 -11.70 3.52 15.70
N SER A 114 -10.98 3.06 16.72
CA SER A 114 -9.92 2.04 16.53
C SER A 114 -10.47 0.75 15.92
N ASN A 115 -11.67 0.32 16.32
CA ASN A 115 -12.34 -0.86 15.78
C ASN A 115 -12.63 -0.75 14.27
N TYR A 116 -12.99 0.44 13.78
CA TYR A 116 -13.21 0.67 12.35
C TYR A 116 -11.90 0.56 11.57
N TYR A 117 -10.81 1.14 12.06
CA TYR A 117 -9.49 1.01 11.44
C TYR A 117 -9.03 -0.45 11.41
N MET A 118 -9.25 -1.19 12.51
CA MET A 118 -8.91 -2.62 12.57
C MET A 118 -9.71 -3.44 11.57
N SER A 119 -11.01 -3.19 11.44
CA SER A 119 -11.86 -3.89 10.48
C SER A 119 -11.42 -3.66 9.03
N TRP A 120 -11.16 -2.42 8.65
CA TRP A 120 -10.64 -2.08 7.32
C TRP A 120 -9.26 -2.69 7.07
N MET A 121 -8.37 -2.62 8.07
CA MET A 121 -7.05 -3.23 7.99
C MET A 121 -7.13 -4.73 7.73
N VAL A 122 -8.01 -5.47 8.42
CA VAL A 122 -8.18 -6.92 8.24
C VAL A 122 -8.69 -7.23 6.83
N ASN A 123 -9.65 -6.46 6.31
CA ASN A 123 -10.18 -6.64 4.97
C ASN A 123 -9.08 -6.45 3.91
N PHE A 124 -8.31 -5.36 4.00
CA PHE A 124 -7.19 -5.11 3.08
C PHE A 124 -6.08 -6.15 3.23
N ALA A 125 -5.79 -6.61 4.47
CA ALA A 125 -4.74 -7.59 4.72
C ALA A 125 -5.06 -8.94 4.06
N ASN A 126 -6.29 -9.42 4.15
CA ASN A 126 -6.70 -10.69 3.55
C ASN A 126 -6.51 -10.68 2.01
N GLU A 127 -6.92 -9.61 1.37
CA GLU A 127 -6.76 -9.45 -0.08
C GLU A 127 -5.28 -9.28 -0.48
N TYR A 128 -4.55 -8.46 0.25
CA TYR A 128 -3.13 -8.21 0.04
C TYR A 128 -2.30 -9.49 0.17
N GLU A 129 -2.45 -10.24 1.28
CA GLU A 129 -1.67 -11.45 1.53
C GLU A 129 -1.94 -12.52 0.47
N THR A 130 -3.20 -12.70 0.07
CA THR A 130 -3.56 -13.65 -0.99
C THR A 130 -2.89 -13.29 -2.32
N LYS A 131 -3.00 -12.04 -2.75
CA LYS A 131 -2.38 -11.58 -4.00
C LYS A 131 -0.85 -11.57 -3.93
N LYS A 132 -0.27 -11.12 -2.82
CA LYS A 132 1.17 -11.15 -2.59
C LYS A 132 1.74 -12.55 -2.74
N ARG A 133 1.11 -13.53 -2.07
CA ARG A 133 1.52 -14.94 -2.14
C ARG A 133 1.45 -15.49 -3.56
N ASN A 134 0.36 -15.25 -4.27
CA ASN A 134 0.16 -15.76 -5.63
C ASN A 134 1.22 -15.20 -6.59
N ILE A 135 1.48 -13.89 -6.56
CA ILE A 135 2.49 -13.26 -7.41
C ILE A 135 3.89 -13.79 -7.08
N LYS A 136 4.22 -13.95 -5.79
CA LYS A 136 5.51 -14.50 -5.38
C LYS A 136 5.71 -15.95 -5.83
N ILE A 137 4.70 -16.78 -5.71
CA ILE A 137 4.75 -18.17 -6.21
C ILE A 137 4.96 -18.17 -7.73
N GLN A 138 4.18 -17.38 -8.47
CA GLN A 138 4.32 -17.27 -9.92
C GLN A 138 5.73 -16.82 -10.32
N GLN A 139 6.24 -15.75 -9.74
CA GLN A 139 7.60 -15.26 -10.02
C GLN A 139 8.69 -16.29 -9.66
N ASN A 140 8.48 -17.08 -8.61
CA ASN A 140 9.41 -18.12 -8.23
C ASN A 140 9.42 -19.28 -9.26
N ILE A 141 8.24 -19.68 -9.75
CA ILE A 141 8.08 -20.67 -10.80
C ILE A 141 8.76 -20.18 -12.09
N GLU A 142 8.45 -18.95 -12.53
CA GLU A 142 9.04 -18.36 -13.73
C GLU A 142 10.58 -18.32 -13.67
N ARG A 143 11.15 -18.04 -12.51
CA ARG A 143 12.60 -18.06 -12.31
C ARG A 143 13.18 -19.46 -12.26
N GLY A 144 12.47 -20.41 -11.66
CA GLY A 144 12.92 -21.80 -11.54
C GLY A 144 12.90 -22.55 -12.88
N TRP A 145 11.96 -22.21 -13.76
CA TRP A 145 11.77 -22.87 -15.05
C TRP A 145 12.52 -22.17 -16.19
N GLY A 146 13.27 -21.11 -15.92
CA GLY A 146 14.14 -20.45 -16.89
C GLY A 146 13.41 -19.80 -18.06
N GLY A 147 12.23 -19.26 -17.83
CA GLY A 147 11.48 -18.57 -18.88
C GLY A 147 11.17 -19.50 -20.07
N VAL A 148 10.51 -20.63 -19.83
CA VAL A 148 9.96 -21.46 -20.92
C VAL A 148 8.89 -20.62 -21.61
N ASN A 149 9.28 -19.92 -22.67
CA ASN A 149 8.32 -19.34 -23.58
C ASN A 149 7.47 -20.48 -24.13
N SER A 150 6.17 -20.43 -23.87
CA SER A 150 5.24 -21.37 -24.47
C SER A 150 5.35 -21.27 -25.99
N GLU A 151 5.39 -22.40 -26.70
CA GLU A 151 5.33 -22.39 -28.18
C GLU A 151 4.11 -21.59 -28.67
N TYR A 152 3.10 -21.42 -27.86
CA TYR A 152 1.92 -20.60 -28.13
C TYR A 152 2.19 -19.10 -28.18
N ASP A 153 3.24 -18.59 -27.53
CA ASP A 153 3.61 -17.18 -27.60
C ASP A 153 4.09 -16.76 -29.01
N TRP A 154 4.62 -17.72 -29.79
CA TRP A 154 5.05 -17.48 -31.16
C TRP A 154 3.88 -17.40 -32.15
N ILE A 155 2.75 -18.04 -31.84
CA ILE A 155 1.56 -18.06 -32.71
C ILE A 155 0.84 -16.71 -32.70
N GLY A 156 0.94 -15.95 -31.60
CA GLY A 156 0.34 -14.62 -31.45
C GLY A 156 0.98 -13.51 -32.30
N TYR A 157 2.17 -13.74 -32.84
CA TYR A 157 2.89 -12.75 -33.69
C TYR A 157 2.83 -13.06 -35.20
N ALA A 158 2.09 -14.07 -35.60
CA ALA A 158 1.98 -14.51 -36.98
C ALA A 158 0.76 -13.98 -37.75
N TRP A 159 0.05 -12.98 -37.23
CA TRP A 159 -1.10 -12.33 -37.88
C TRP A 159 -0.95 -10.82 -37.95
#